data_6aaf181671f8c2fe93e54fd7feeb9375
#
_entry.id   6aaf181671f8c2fe93e54fd7feeb9375
#
_cell.length_a   1.000
_cell.length_b   1.000
_cell.length_c   1.000
_cell.angle_alpha   90.00
_cell.angle_beta   90.00
_cell.angle_gamma   90.00
#
_symmetry.space_group_name_H-M   'P 1'
#
loop_
_entity.id
_entity.type
_entity.pdbx_description
1 polymer ?
#
loop_
_entity_poly.entity_id
_entity_poly.type
_entity_poly.pdbx_seq_one_letter_code
_entity_poly.pdbx_strand_id
1 'polypeptide(L)'
;IQARVLPTGSYNNVAEVTGTNEVDSNSTPGNNDATENDQSEVIVTPVQLADLSVAKTVNVAAPRVGDNVTFTIAVSNAGPSNATGVVLRDILPTGYEFVSAVPTSGLYNVTTGVWTLSRAIEANASENIKITAKVLKNGIYVNNAEVIASNQLDPDSTPNDGTGDDFSTVTTTPTPLVNLAVVKRINNATPDVGSTVVFTIDVVNNGPSDATTVVVNDILPNGYAFVSDDAAGAYNATSGVWTVGNLTTGANRTLNITATVNATGNYLNRATATSTETDGNLVDNTSEVSSTPRAIADLSLVKTAVNPAPNVGENAVFNIVVTNNGPSDATNVVVTDRLPSGYSFVSASTLAGTYNSNSGGWSVGSLANGSSAALTITARVLGTGNYNNVAEVTGSDQFDPNSTPGNNNPLENDQSTAIVTPVNESNLVTVKT
;
A
#
# COMPACT_ATOMS: atom_id res chain seq x y z
N ILE A 1 58.39 56.02 -23.35
CA ILE A 1 57.40 55.93 -22.29
C ILE A 1 56.80 54.52 -22.29
N GLN A 2 56.74 53.85 -21.15
CA GLN A 2 56.03 52.59 -20.97
C GLN A 2 54.77 52.87 -20.19
N ALA A 3 53.59 52.47 -20.74
CA ALA A 3 52.30 52.72 -20.15
C ALA A 3 51.45 51.46 -20.12
N ARG A 4 50.61 51.25 -19.06
CA ARG A 4 49.60 50.18 -18.97
C ARG A 4 48.35 50.67 -19.74
N VAL A 5 47.87 49.84 -20.65
CA VAL A 5 46.60 50.06 -21.36
C VAL A 5 45.45 49.84 -20.37
N LEU A 6 44.54 50.79 -20.22
CA LEU A 6 43.33 50.72 -19.38
C LEU A 6 42.18 50.16 -20.22
N PRO A 7 41.12 49.63 -19.62
CA PRO A 7 39.98 49.10 -20.35
C PRO A 7 39.14 50.18 -21.06
N THR A 8 39.21 51.43 -20.60
CA THR A 8 38.50 52.57 -21.17
C THR A 8 39.37 53.80 -21.14
N GLY A 9 39.15 54.75 -22.07
CA GLY A 9 39.84 56.01 -22.10
C GLY A 9 40.21 56.49 -23.49
N SER A 10 40.95 57.60 -23.63
CA SER A 10 41.56 57.99 -24.89
C SER A 10 42.90 57.27 -25.05
N TYR A 11 43.06 56.64 -26.22
CA TYR A 11 44.27 55.91 -26.58
C TYR A 11 45.13 56.66 -27.63
N ASN A 12 44.80 57.94 -27.82
CA ASN A 12 45.64 58.86 -28.63
C ASN A 12 46.68 59.48 -27.73
N ASN A 13 47.95 59.17 -28.01
CA ASN A 13 49.09 59.74 -27.30
C ASN A 13 49.78 60.74 -28.19
N VAL A 14 49.72 62.02 -27.75
CA VAL A 14 50.24 63.16 -28.47
C VAL A 14 51.56 63.61 -27.82
N ALA A 15 52.55 63.90 -28.60
CA ALA A 15 53.83 64.55 -28.21
C ALA A 15 54.04 65.82 -29.02
N GLU A 16 54.34 66.92 -28.35
CA GLU A 16 54.58 68.21 -28.95
C GLU A 16 55.86 68.83 -28.40
N VAL A 17 56.60 69.56 -29.24
CA VAL A 17 57.72 70.39 -28.79
C VAL A 17 57.14 71.65 -28.17
N THR A 18 57.32 71.83 -26.84
CA THR A 18 56.69 72.93 -26.09
C THR A 18 57.63 74.15 -25.89
N GLY A 19 58.85 74.08 -26.38
CA GLY A 19 59.79 75.21 -26.28
C GLY A 19 61.07 74.96 -27.04
N THR A 20 61.64 76.03 -27.65
CA THR A 20 62.95 76.12 -28.30
C THR A 20 63.55 77.45 -28.05
N ASN A 21 64.89 77.59 -28.13
CA ASN A 21 65.57 78.90 -27.99
C ASN A 21 65.66 79.65 -29.33
N GLU A 22 65.52 78.94 -30.46
CA GLU A 22 65.49 79.51 -31.80
C GLU A 22 64.10 79.64 -32.33
N VAL A 23 63.91 80.53 -33.27
CA VAL A 23 62.65 80.71 -33.96
C VAL A 23 62.43 79.54 -34.94
N ASP A 24 61.32 78.78 -34.72
CA ASP A 24 60.86 77.79 -35.66
C ASP A 24 59.94 78.55 -36.74
N SER A 25 60.34 78.46 -37.97
CA SER A 25 59.64 79.21 -39.04
C SER A 25 58.39 78.59 -39.57
N ASN A 26 58.09 77.30 -39.18
CA ASN A 26 57.01 76.51 -39.72
C ASN A 26 56.14 75.82 -38.68
N SER A 27 56.41 76.07 -37.32
CA SER A 27 55.58 75.65 -36.23
C SER A 27 55.70 76.62 -35.00
N THR A 28 54.72 76.55 -34.12
CA THR A 28 54.70 77.39 -32.90
C THR A 28 54.68 76.45 -31.65
N PRO A 29 55.83 76.29 -30.97
CA PRO A 29 55.95 75.39 -29.86
C PRO A 29 54.88 75.62 -28.77
N GLY A 30 54.18 74.53 -28.36
CA GLY A 30 53.21 74.49 -27.26
C GLY A 30 51.84 75.10 -27.59
N ASN A 31 51.46 75.22 -28.88
CA ASN A 31 50.18 75.76 -29.29
C ASN A 31 49.10 74.67 -29.53
N ASN A 32 49.46 73.40 -29.44
CA ASN A 32 48.60 72.22 -29.61
C ASN A 32 47.91 72.20 -31.00
N ASP A 33 48.58 72.64 -32.07
CA ASP A 33 48.10 72.60 -33.44
C ASP A 33 48.58 71.37 -34.16
N ALA A 34 47.68 70.41 -34.39
CA ALA A 34 48.00 69.11 -35.02
C ALA A 34 48.34 69.23 -36.50
N THR A 35 48.27 70.44 -37.10
CA THR A 35 48.62 70.72 -38.51
C THR A 35 50.10 71.10 -38.65
N GLU A 36 50.80 71.38 -37.56
CA GLU A 36 52.18 71.74 -37.51
C GLU A 36 53.10 70.50 -37.37
N ASN A 37 54.35 70.65 -37.77
CA ASN A 37 55.29 69.51 -37.78
C ASN A 37 56.01 69.25 -36.44
N ASP A 38 55.75 70.08 -35.45
CA ASP A 38 56.28 69.90 -34.04
C ASP A 38 55.42 69.06 -33.16
N GLN A 39 54.24 68.61 -33.69
CA GLN A 39 53.36 67.67 -33.03
C GLN A 39 53.31 66.33 -33.76
N SER A 40 53.25 65.23 -32.99
CA SER A 40 53.08 63.88 -33.51
C SER A 40 52.14 63.07 -32.59
N GLU A 41 51.29 62.30 -33.19
CA GLU A 41 50.37 61.43 -32.47
C GLU A 41 50.55 59.96 -32.81
N VAL A 42 50.22 59.10 -31.85
CA VAL A 42 50.12 57.66 -32.02
C VAL A 42 48.82 57.16 -31.36
N ILE A 43 47.98 56.53 -32.13
CA ILE A 43 46.76 55.89 -31.66
C ILE A 43 47.04 54.41 -31.42
N VAL A 44 46.73 53.95 -30.22
CA VAL A 44 46.71 52.54 -29.86
C VAL A 44 45.26 52.05 -29.86
N THR A 45 44.99 50.95 -30.55
CA THR A 45 43.68 50.29 -30.50
C THR A 45 43.74 49.07 -29.64
N PRO A 46 43.30 49.13 -28.34
CA PRO A 46 43.37 48.01 -27.47
C PRO A 46 42.42 46.90 -27.91
N VAL A 47 42.83 45.65 -27.80
CA VAL A 47 41.96 44.50 -27.87
C VAL A 47 41.29 44.34 -26.52
N GLN A 48 39.95 44.29 -26.54
CA GLN A 48 39.15 44.08 -25.33
C GLN A 48 39.22 42.59 -24.94
N LEU A 49 39.68 42.31 -23.70
CA LEU A 49 39.81 40.96 -23.16
C LEU A 49 38.79 40.80 -22.02
N ALA A 50 38.09 39.68 -21.99
CA ALA A 50 37.26 39.22 -20.89
C ALA A 50 37.82 37.87 -20.43
N ASP A 51 37.73 37.58 -19.17
CA ASP A 51 38.16 36.32 -18.55
C ASP A 51 36.90 35.74 -17.89
N LEU A 52 36.25 34.81 -18.62
CA LEU A 52 34.91 34.25 -18.33
C LEU A 52 35.07 32.87 -17.73
N SER A 53 34.58 32.68 -16.50
CA SER A 53 34.51 31.38 -15.84
C SER A 53 33.10 30.97 -15.49
N VAL A 54 32.80 29.65 -15.49
CA VAL A 54 31.53 29.06 -15.12
C VAL A 54 31.66 28.20 -13.88
N ALA A 55 30.83 28.47 -12.89
CA ALA A 55 30.67 27.61 -11.73
C ALA A 55 29.26 27.04 -11.71
N LYS A 56 29.16 25.69 -11.70
CA LYS A 56 27.88 24.97 -11.62
C LYS A 56 27.77 24.18 -10.33
N THR A 57 26.64 24.31 -9.63
CA THR A 57 26.34 23.59 -8.41
C THR A 57 24.93 23.00 -8.44
N VAL A 58 24.64 22.02 -7.61
CA VAL A 58 23.32 21.47 -7.35
C VAL A 58 23.02 21.49 -5.86
N ASN A 59 21.78 21.79 -5.50
CA ASN A 59 21.37 21.90 -4.09
C ASN A 59 21.37 20.54 -3.34
N VAL A 60 21.15 19.41 -4.05
CA VAL A 60 21.15 18.04 -3.49
C VAL A 60 21.91 17.12 -4.42
N ALA A 61 23.01 16.54 -3.95
CA ALA A 61 23.85 15.65 -4.76
C ALA A 61 23.28 14.21 -4.88
N ALA A 62 22.49 13.74 -3.89
CA ALA A 62 21.82 12.45 -3.88
C ALA A 62 20.30 12.63 -3.68
N PRO A 63 19.56 13.17 -4.66
CA PRO A 63 18.13 13.38 -4.57
C PRO A 63 17.40 12.04 -4.67
N ARG A 64 16.13 12.00 -4.20
CA ARG A 64 15.25 10.88 -4.50
C ARG A 64 14.66 11.03 -5.91
N VAL A 65 14.41 9.92 -6.57
CA VAL A 65 13.64 9.92 -7.82
C VAL A 65 12.26 10.56 -7.57
N GLY A 66 11.88 11.49 -8.44
CA GLY A 66 10.65 12.28 -8.30
C GLY A 66 10.83 13.62 -7.60
N ASP A 67 11.92 13.84 -6.85
CA ASP A 67 12.23 15.13 -6.23
C ASP A 67 12.65 16.19 -7.25
N ASN A 68 12.50 17.45 -6.89
CA ASN A 68 13.06 18.57 -7.63
C ASN A 68 14.45 18.91 -7.11
N VAL A 69 15.39 19.11 -8.05
CA VAL A 69 16.72 19.67 -7.79
C VAL A 69 16.84 21.02 -8.46
N THR A 70 17.72 21.89 -7.90
CA THR A 70 18.03 23.20 -8.49
C THR A 70 19.50 23.28 -8.82
N PHE A 71 19.80 23.40 -10.11
CA PHE A 71 21.14 23.75 -10.61
C PHE A 71 21.29 25.27 -10.55
N THR A 72 22.40 25.74 -9.97
CA THR A 72 22.81 27.14 -10.00
C THR A 72 24.05 27.23 -10.88
N ILE A 73 23.96 27.98 -11.97
CA ILE A 73 25.03 28.29 -12.89
C ILE A 73 25.40 29.75 -12.70
N ALA A 74 26.63 30.03 -12.31
CA ALA A 74 27.18 31.38 -12.20
C ALA A 74 28.22 31.54 -13.31
N VAL A 75 28.13 32.61 -14.10
CA VAL A 75 29.16 33.03 -15.03
C VAL A 75 29.80 34.31 -14.47
N SER A 76 31.11 34.33 -14.34
CA SER A 76 31.90 35.44 -13.79
C SER A 76 32.84 35.97 -14.84
N ASN A 77 33.12 37.26 -14.79
CA ASN A 77 34.13 37.94 -15.65
C ASN A 77 35.24 38.55 -14.78
N ALA A 78 36.40 37.91 -14.70
CA ALA A 78 37.57 38.42 -13.97
C ALA A 78 38.49 39.29 -14.90
N GLY A 79 38.15 39.35 -16.16
CA GLY A 79 38.98 40.06 -17.17
C GLY A 79 38.98 41.56 -17.02
N PRO A 80 39.88 42.24 -17.69
CA PRO A 80 40.01 43.70 -17.52
C PRO A 80 38.88 44.47 -18.18
N SER A 81 38.19 43.90 -19.18
CA SER A 81 37.07 44.56 -19.89
C SER A 81 35.74 43.93 -19.57
N ASN A 82 34.66 44.69 -19.79
CA ASN A 82 33.29 44.15 -19.72
C ASN A 82 33.05 43.10 -20.82
N ALA A 83 32.44 41.99 -20.47
CA ALA A 83 32.04 40.95 -21.42
C ALA A 83 30.65 41.24 -21.98
N THR A 84 30.53 41.31 -23.29
CA THR A 84 29.26 41.56 -24.03
C THR A 84 28.92 40.40 -24.96
N GLY A 85 27.63 40.25 -25.28
CA GLY A 85 27.21 39.15 -26.16
C GLY A 85 27.43 37.76 -25.55
N VAL A 86 27.46 37.66 -24.23
CA VAL A 86 27.69 36.40 -23.52
C VAL A 86 26.49 35.48 -23.65
N VAL A 87 26.77 34.25 -24.09
CA VAL A 87 25.78 33.18 -24.27
C VAL A 87 26.32 31.92 -23.64
N LEU A 88 25.51 31.30 -22.77
CA LEU A 88 25.79 29.99 -22.19
C LEU A 88 24.87 28.91 -22.72
N ARG A 89 25.30 27.66 -22.64
CA ARG A 89 24.46 26.50 -22.90
C ARG A 89 24.49 25.56 -21.70
N ASP A 90 23.31 25.22 -21.20
CA ASP A 90 23.02 24.19 -20.19
C ASP A 90 21.78 23.40 -20.64
N ILE A 91 22.01 22.32 -21.36
CA ILE A 91 20.94 21.40 -21.77
C ILE A 91 20.75 20.34 -20.69
N LEU A 92 19.55 20.26 -20.09
CA LEU A 92 19.23 19.24 -19.12
C LEU A 92 19.39 17.84 -19.74
N PRO A 93 20.19 16.92 -19.12
CA PRO A 93 20.32 15.56 -19.60
C PRO A 93 19.04 14.74 -19.33
N THR A 94 18.96 13.55 -19.97
CA THR A 94 17.76 12.71 -19.98
C THR A 94 17.26 12.22 -18.63
N GLY A 95 18.07 12.33 -17.59
CA GLY A 95 17.70 12.01 -16.19
C GLY A 95 16.85 13.07 -15.52
N TYR A 96 16.50 14.18 -16.22
CA TYR A 96 15.76 15.28 -15.64
C TYR A 96 14.62 15.74 -16.54
N GLU A 97 13.55 16.19 -15.93
CA GLU A 97 12.42 16.89 -16.54
C GLU A 97 12.47 18.37 -16.11
N PHE A 98 12.45 19.29 -17.08
CA PHE A 98 12.48 20.72 -16.79
C PHE A 98 11.23 21.17 -16.02
N VAL A 99 11.44 21.98 -14.97
CA VAL A 99 10.35 22.59 -14.18
C VAL A 99 10.34 24.10 -14.35
N SER A 100 11.47 24.80 -14.14
CA SER A 100 11.56 26.26 -14.28
C SER A 100 12.99 26.74 -14.44
N ALA A 101 13.16 27.95 -14.97
CA ALA A 101 14.44 28.66 -15.00
C ALA A 101 14.26 30.11 -14.59
N VAL A 102 15.17 30.64 -13.75
CA VAL A 102 15.16 32.01 -13.24
C VAL A 102 16.56 32.61 -13.46
N PRO A 103 16.81 33.27 -14.61
CA PRO A 103 18.04 34.01 -14.85
C PRO A 103 18.02 35.39 -14.16
N THR A 104 19.21 35.89 -13.75
CA THR A 104 19.35 37.26 -13.25
C THR A 104 19.32 38.29 -14.37
N SER A 105 19.66 37.86 -15.60
CA SER A 105 19.68 38.68 -16.81
C SER A 105 19.35 37.81 -18.04
N GLY A 106 18.60 38.36 -19.00
CA GLY A 106 18.35 37.73 -20.27
C GLY A 106 17.28 36.64 -20.27
N LEU A 107 17.37 35.70 -21.22
CA LEU A 107 16.38 34.66 -21.47
C LEU A 107 17.03 33.29 -21.59
N TYR A 108 16.37 32.26 -21.04
CA TYR A 108 16.72 30.85 -21.16
C TYR A 108 15.73 30.15 -22.09
N ASN A 109 16.26 29.45 -23.09
CA ASN A 109 15.46 28.61 -24.02
C ASN A 109 15.60 27.15 -23.58
N VAL A 110 14.51 26.57 -23.04
CA VAL A 110 14.49 25.20 -22.52
C VAL A 110 14.78 24.11 -23.55
N THR A 111 14.41 24.35 -24.82
CA THR A 111 14.60 23.35 -25.89
C THR A 111 16.05 23.23 -26.33
N THR A 112 16.77 24.35 -26.36
CA THR A 112 18.18 24.40 -26.79
C THR A 112 19.17 24.43 -25.63
N GLY A 113 18.68 24.68 -24.40
CA GLY A 113 19.51 24.89 -23.22
C GLY A 113 20.28 26.20 -23.23
N VAL A 114 19.94 27.12 -24.12
CA VAL A 114 20.69 28.36 -24.33
C VAL A 114 20.18 29.45 -23.40
N TRP A 115 21.11 30.05 -22.67
CA TRP A 115 20.90 31.26 -21.85
C TRP A 115 21.62 32.42 -22.51
N THR A 116 20.87 33.39 -23.05
CA THR A 116 21.40 34.61 -23.67
C THR A 116 21.26 35.76 -22.70
N LEU A 117 22.36 36.36 -22.28
CA LEU A 117 22.36 37.51 -21.37
C LEU A 117 21.89 38.77 -22.13
N SER A 118 21.12 39.62 -21.47
CA SER A 118 20.60 40.86 -22.03
C SER A 118 21.48 42.10 -21.72
N ARG A 119 22.49 41.95 -20.88
CA ARG A 119 23.43 42.99 -20.47
C ARG A 119 24.87 42.44 -20.39
N ALA A 120 25.83 43.35 -20.44
CA ALA A 120 27.23 43.01 -20.24
C ALA A 120 27.47 42.49 -18.79
N ILE A 121 28.45 41.60 -18.64
CA ILE A 121 29.04 41.25 -17.34
C ILE A 121 30.23 42.20 -17.18
N GLU A 122 30.12 43.11 -16.21
CA GLU A 122 31.22 44.05 -15.92
C GLU A 122 32.44 43.31 -15.40
N ALA A 123 33.61 43.91 -15.55
CA ALA A 123 34.84 43.37 -15.01
C ALA A 123 34.72 43.20 -13.47
N ASN A 124 35.05 42.00 -12.93
CA ASN A 124 34.88 41.52 -11.57
C ASN A 124 33.39 41.36 -11.10
N ALA A 125 32.47 41.22 -12.03
CA ALA A 125 31.06 40.94 -11.77
C ALA A 125 30.67 39.53 -12.22
N SER A 126 29.45 39.12 -11.86
CA SER A 126 28.87 37.82 -12.24
C SER A 126 27.38 37.92 -12.49
N GLU A 127 26.86 37.01 -13.32
CA GLU A 127 25.43 36.73 -13.55
C GLU A 127 25.15 35.28 -13.22
N ASN A 128 23.92 34.96 -12.86
CA ASN A 128 23.55 33.58 -12.57
C ASN A 128 22.15 33.21 -13.08
N ILE A 129 21.97 31.90 -13.29
CA ILE A 129 20.66 31.30 -13.56
C ILE A 129 20.44 30.13 -12.60
N LYS A 130 19.20 30.00 -12.13
CA LYS A 130 18.75 28.80 -11.39
C LYS A 130 17.82 28.01 -12.28
N ILE A 131 18.14 26.74 -12.55
CA ILE A 131 17.33 25.79 -13.32
C ILE A 131 16.83 24.75 -12.35
N THR A 132 15.50 24.67 -12.18
CA THR A 132 14.85 23.63 -11.39
C THR A 132 14.38 22.51 -12.29
N ALA A 133 14.69 21.28 -11.93
CA ALA A 133 14.37 20.10 -12.70
C ALA A 133 13.93 18.94 -11.78
N LYS A 134 12.95 18.14 -12.23
CA LYS A 134 12.50 16.93 -11.58
C LYS A 134 13.41 15.77 -11.95
N VAL A 135 13.83 14.99 -10.96
CA VAL A 135 14.68 13.82 -11.14
C VAL A 135 13.84 12.64 -11.64
N LEU A 136 14.21 12.08 -12.78
CA LEU A 136 13.58 10.91 -13.37
C LEU A 136 14.22 9.61 -12.86
N LYS A 137 13.55 8.47 -13.02
CA LYS A 137 14.04 7.17 -12.56
C LYS A 137 15.20 6.60 -13.37
N ASN A 138 15.35 7.03 -14.61
CA ASN A 138 16.39 6.58 -15.54
C ASN A 138 16.89 7.76 -16.37
N GLY A 139 18.15 7.71 -16.78
CA GLY A 139 18.74 8.69 -17.67
C GLY A 139 20.21 9.01 -17.33
N ILE A 140 20.72 10.07 -17.93
CA ILE A 140 22.03 10.62 -17.64
C ILE A 140 21.86 11.73 -16.61
N TYR A 141 22.68 11.71 -15.55
CA TYR A 141 22.60 12.64 -14.42
C TYR A 141 23.82 13.57 -14.31
N VAL A 142 24.69 13.54 -15.33
CA VAL A 142 25.79 14.50 -15.47
C VAL A 142 25.26 15.69 -16.26
N ASN A 143 25.21 16.87 -15.63
CA ASN A 143 24.72 18.10 -16.24
C ASN A 143 25.86 19.12 -16.40
N ASN A 144 26.07 19.60 -17.63
CA ASN A 144 27.16 20.50 -18.03
C ASN A 144 26.62 21.91 -18.29
N ALA A 145 27.47 22.92 -18.05
CA ALA A 145 27.24 24.29 -18.48
C ALA A 145 28.52 24.87 -19.06
N GLU A 146 28.41 25.69 -20.11
CA GLU A 146 29.53 26.24 -20.87
C GLU A 146 29.17 27.59 -21.48
N VAL A 147 30.15 28.52 -21.52
CA VAL A 147 30.08 29.70 -22.37
C VAL A 147 30.25 29.27 -23.82
N ILE A 148 29.29 29.59 -24.69
CA ILE A 148 29.35 29.23 -26.12
C ILE A 148 29.61 30.42 -27.03
N ALA A 149 29.53 31.64 -26.50
CA ALA A 149 29.87 32.86 -27.24
C ALA A 149 30.17 34.03 -26.28
N SER A 150 31.10 34.88 -26.70
CA SER A 150 31.40 36.21 -26.15
C SER A 150 31.97 37.09 -27.28
N ASN A 151 31.73 38.42 -27.21
CA ASN A 151 32.33 39.36 -28.17
C ASN A 151 33.81 39.66 -27.84
N GLN A 152 34.23 39.47 -26.60
CA GLN A 152 35.61 39.67 -26.19
C GLN A 152 36.36 38.35 -26.22
N LEU A 153 37.64 38.43 -26.52
CA LEU A 153 38.55 37.29 -26.37
C LEU A 153 38.73 36.95 -24.92
N ASP A 154 38.68 35.67 -24.64
CA ASP A 154 39.07 35.07 -23.38
C ASP A 154 40.45 34.45 -23.53
N PRO A 155 41.46 34.86 -22.72
CA PRO A 155 42.84 34.47 -22.96
C PRO A 155 43.18 33.05 -22.56
N ASP A 156 42.40 32.39 -21.66
CA ASP A 156 42.68 31.07 -21.09
C ASP A 156 41.60 30.04 -21.34
N SER A 157 40.46 30.42 -21.96
CA SER A 157 39.41 29.50 -22.44
C SER A 157 38.94 29.80 -23.83
N THR A 158 38.37 28.82 -24.51
CA THR A 158 37.78 28.95 -25.86
C THR A 158 36.28 28.55 -25.80
N PRO A 159 35.39 29.48 -26.07
CA PRO A 159 33.94 29.18 -26.02
C PRO A 159 33.54 27.97 -26.88
N ASN A 160 32.71 27.07 -26.30
CA ASN A 160 32.13 25.90 -26.96
C ASN A 160 33.13 24.79 -27.33
N ASP A 161 34.19 24.59 -26.56
CA ASP A 161 35.16 23.50 -26.76
C ASP A 161 35.07 22.38 -25.73
N GLY A 162 34.25 22.57 -24.67
CA GLY A 162 34.01 21.60 -23.61
C GLY A 162 35.16 21.48 -22.59
N THR A 163 36.02 22.48 -22.55
CA THR A 163 37.21 22.53 -21.68
C THR A 163 37.41 23.93 -21.11
N GLY A 164 38.42 24.11 -20.22
CA GLY A 164 38.70 25.41 -19.65
C GLY A 164 37.87 25.70 -18.39
N ASP A 165 38.00 26.93 -17.89
CA ASP A 165 37.26 27.40 -16.73
C ASP A 165 35.88 27.99 -17.09
N ASP A 166 35.61 28.21 -18.36
CA ASP A 166 34.31 28.56 -18.91
C ASP A 166 33.36 27.35 -19.13
N PHE A 167 33.82 26.15 -18.75
CA PHE A 167 33.07 24.89 -18.70
C PHE A 167 32.96 24.36 -17.28
N SER A 168 31.78 23.88 -16.88
CA SER A 168 31.55 23.28 -15.56
C SER A 168 30.55 22.13 -15.62
N THR A 169 30.77 21.12 -14.80
CA THR A 169 29.94 19.92 -14.72
C THR A 169 29.52 19.61 -13.28
N VAL A 170 28.31 19.07 -13.10
CA VAL A 170 27.86 18.53 -11.84
C VAL A 170 27.11 17.21 -12.07
N THR A 171 27.32 16.26 -11.17
CA THR A 171 26.67 14.95 -11.20
C THR A 171 25.79 14.76 -9.99
N THR A 172 24.60 14.22 -10.16
CA THR A 172 23.80 13.69 -9.04
C THR A 172 23.74 12.17 -9.09
N THR A 173 23.49 11.56 -7.92
CA THR A 173 23.31 10.11 -7.74
C THR A 173 21.91 9.85 -7.18
N PRO A 174 20.87 9.79 -8.01
CA PRO A 174 19.51 9.61 -7.53
C PRO A 174 19.31 8.30 -6.78
N THR A 175 18.55 8.35 -5.69
CA THR A 175 18.15 7.19 -4.90
C THR A 175 16.72 6.78 -5.27
N PRO A 176 16.42 5.48 -5.47
CA PRO A 176 15.07 5.00 -5.76
C PRO A 176 14.10 5.35 -4.61
N LEU A 177 12.88 5.73 -4.98
CA LEU A 177 11.75 5.96 -4.08
C LEU A 177 10.55 5.19 -4.60
N VAL A 178 9.95 4.33 -3.77
CA VAL A 178 8.75 3.56 -4.09
C VAL A 178 7.56 4.03 -3.24
N ASN A 179 6.38 3.58 -3.57
CA ASN A 179 5.18 3.71 -2.76
C ASN A 179 4.32 2.46 -2.97
N LEU A 180 4.51 1.47 -2.08
CA LEU A 180 3.71 0.25 -2.07
C LEU A 180 2.42 0.52 -1.31
N ALA A 181 1.28 0.24 -1.93
CA ALA A 181 -0.01 0.28 -1.27
C ALA A 181 -0.64 -1.11 -1.27
N VAL A 182 -1.23 -1.50 -0.13
CA VAL A 182 -1.94 -2.77 0.06
C VAL A 182 -3.42 -2.52 0.27
N VAL A 183 -4.26 -3.29 -0.41
CA VAL A 183 -5.70 -3.33 -0.15
C VAL A 183 -6.10 -4.76 0.11
N LYS A 184 -6.68 -5.02 1.31
CA LYS A 184 -7.17 -6.33 1.72
C LYS A 184 -8.69 -6.32 1.84
N ARG A 185 -9.32 -7.39 1.33
CA ARG A 185 -10.79 -7.57 1.37
C ARG A 185 -11.12 -8.99 1.79
N ILE A 186 -12.34 -9.20 2.28
CA ILE A 186 -12.96 -10.49 2.49
C ILE A 186 -14.27 -10.55 1.70
N ASN A 187 -14.57 -11.69 1.08
CA ASN A 187 -15.78 -11.86 0.28
C ASN A 187 -17.08 -11.91 1.10
N ASN A 188 -17.01 -12.29 2.39
CA ASN A 188 -18.14 -12.33 3.30
C ASN A 188 -17.68 -11.85 4.70
N ALA A 189 -18.27 -10.76 5.20
CA ALA A 189 -17.96 -10.19 6.51
C ALA A 189 -18.72 -10.86 7.67
N THR A 190 -19.76 -11.65 7.38
CA THR A 190 -20.58 -12.38 8.39
C THR A 190 -20.75 -13.85 7.97
N PRO A 191 -19.64 -14.61 7.85
CA PRO A 191 -19.70 -16.00 7.40
C PRO A 191 -20.26 -16.89 8.50
N ASP A 192 -20.79 -18.04 8.11
CA ASP A 192 -21.11 -19.10 9.04
C ASP A 192 -19.82 -19.80 9.50
N VAL A 193 -19.76 -20.15 10.78
CA VAL A 193 -18.69 -21.00 11.31
C VAL A 193 -18.68 -22.32 10.54
N GLY A 194 -17.49 -22.80 10.17
CA GLY A 194 -17.30 -23.99 9.32
C GLY A 194 -17.39 -23.71 7.81
N SER A 195 -17.91 -22.56 7.37
CA SER A 195 -17.91 -22.18 5.95
C SER A 195 -16.53 -21.66 5.51
N THR A 196 -16.34 -21.50 4.20
CA THR A 196 -15.12 -20.91 3.66
C THR A 196 -15.30 -19.45 3.29
N VAL A 197 -14.22 -18.67 3.47
CA VAL A 197 -14.10 -17.29 3.02
C VAL A 197 -12.88 -17.16 2.11
N VAL A 198 -12.88 -16.11 1.28
CA VAL A 198 -11.74 -15.74 0.44
C VAL A 198 -11.26 -14.36 0.84
N PHE A 199 -9.99 -14.27 1.22
CA PHE A 199 -9.26 -13.01 1.36
C PHE A 199 -8.60 -12.66 0.04
N THR A 200 -8.85 -11.45 -0.45
CA THR A 200 -8.17 -10.88 -1.62
C THR A 200 -7.21 -9.79 -1.15
N ILE A 201 -5.95 -9.89 -1.55
CA ILE A 201 -4.89 -8.95 -1.21
C ILE A 201 -4.34 -8.40 -2.52
N ASP A 202 -4.52 -7.10 -2.73
CA ASP A 202 -3.91 -6.37 -3.84
C ASP A 202 -2.71 -5.57 -3.32
N VAL A 203 -1.55 -5.68 -3.98
CA VAL A 203 -0.38 -4.84 -3.76
C VAL A 203 -0.06 -4.09 -5.03
N VAL A 204 0.11 -2.77 -4.94
CA VAL A 204 0.45 -1.89 -6.06
C VAL A 204 1.66 -1.04 -5.72
N ASN A 205 2.52 -0.76 -6.71
CA ASN A 205 3.59 0.21 -6.58
C ASN A 205 3.19 1.54 -7.24
N ASN A 206 2.80 2.53 -6.46
CA ASN A 206 2.44 3.89 -6.89
C ASN A 206 3.66 4.83 -6.94
N GLY A 207 4.84 4.34 -6.53
CA GLY A 207 6.04 5.16 -6.41
C GLY A 207 6.66 5.51 -7.76
N PRO A 208 7.54 6.53 -7.80
CA PRO A 208 8.19 6.90 -9.03
C PRO A 208 9.23 5.88 -9.51
N SER A 209 9.74 4.99 -8.64
CA SER A 209 10.71 3.95 -8.96
C SER A 209 10.09 2.56 -8.95
N ASP A 210 10.75 1.62 -9.65
CA ASP A 210 10.40 0.21 -9.58
C ASP A 210 10.82 -0.35 -8.22
N ALA A 211 9.97 -1.21 -7.63
CA ALA A 211 10.23 -1.89 -6.37
C ALA A 211 10.86 -3.26 -6.65
N THR A 212 11.88 -3.63 -5.86
CA THR A 212 12.53 -4.94 -5.94
C THR A 212 12.31 -5.73 -4.66
N THR A 213 12.32 -7.07 -4.78
CA THR A 213 12.13 -7.98 -3.64
C THR A 213 10.88 -7.68 -2.81
N VAL A 214 9.78 -7.32 -3.47
CA VAL A 214 8.51 -7.04 -2.78
C VAL A 214 8.00 -8.32 -2.12
N VAL A 215 7.69 -8.19 -0.83
CA VAL A 215 7.11 -9.25 0.01
C VAL A 215 5.88 -8.68 0.72
N VAL A 216 4.82 -9.49 0.77
CA VAL A 216 3.63 -9.21 1.60
C VAL A 216 3.56 -10.25 2.72
N ASN A 217 3.47 -9.78 3.96
CA ASN A 217 3.21 -10.62 5.11
C ASN A 217 1.72 -10.62 5.41
N ASP A 218 1.09 -11.80 5.35
CA ASP A 218 -0.30 -12.07 5.66
C ASP A 218 -0.42 -13.44 6.33
N ILE A 219 -0.22 -13.49 7.63
CA ILE A 219 -0.44 -14.71 8.40
C ILE A 219 -1.90 -14.76 8.84
N LEU A 220 -2.60 -15.84 8.47
CA LEU A 220 -3.98 -16.04 8.89
C LEU A 220 -4.07 -16.10 10.41
N PRO A 221 -4.95 -15.32 11.05
CA PRO A 221 -5.19 -15.42 12.48
C PRO A 221 -5.91 -16.74 12.82
N ASN A 222 -5.85 -17.16 14.08
CA ASN A 222 -6.37 -18.44 14.54
C ASN A 222 -7.89 -18.64 14.45
N GLY A 223 -8.64 -17.59 14.10
CA GLY A 223 -10.07 -17.67 13.71
C GLY A 223 -10.29 -18.31 12.33
N TYR A 224 -9.21 -18.62 11.59
CA TYR A 224 -9.27 -19.23 10.27
C TYR A 224 -8.29 -20.38 10.14
N ALA A 225 -8.67 -21.39 9.37
CA ALA A 225 -7.81 -22.49 8.95
C ALA A 225 -7.55 -22.37 7.44
N PHE A 226 -6.28 -22.35 7.03
CA PHE A 226 -5.89 -22.28 5.62
C PHE A 226 -6.43 -23.49 4.82
N VAL A 227 -6.93 -23.23 3.61
CA VAL A 227 -7.40 -24.23 2.67
C VAL A 227 -6.55 -24.23 1.40
N SER A 228 -6.41 -23.10 0.74
CA SER A 228 -5.67 -22.95 -0.51
C SER A 228 -5.36 -21.49 -0.83
N ASP A 229 -4.46 -21.27 -1.78
CA ASP A 229 -4.16 -19.97 -2.39
C ASP A 229 -3.98 -20.12 -3.92
N ASP A 230 -3.92 -19.01 -4.63
CA ASP A 230 -3.70 -18.96 -6.08
C ASP A 230 -2.30 -18.46 -6.47
N ALA A 231 -1.36 -18.34 -5.52
CA ALA A 231 -0.01 -17.82 -5.75
C ALA A 231 0.94 -18.82 -6.41
N ALA A 232 0.50 -20.01 -6.77
CA ALA A 232 1.30 -21.07 -7.42
C ALA A 232 2.64 -21.39 -6.69
N GLY A 233 2.60 -21.37 -5.33
CA GLY A 233 3.74 -21.66 -4.46
C GLY A 233 4.54 -20.42 -4.04
N ALA A 234 4.15 -19.23 -4.45
CA ALA A 234 4.77 -17.98 -3.99
C ALA A 234 4.27 -17.52 -2.61
N TYR A 235 3.17 -18.09 -2.10
CA TYR A 235 2.68 -17.89 -0.73
C TYR A 235 3.00 -19.07 0.16
N ASN A 236 3.49 -18.81 1.36
CA ASN A 236 3.73 -19.81 2.40
C ASN A 236 2.73 -19.61 3.54
N ALA A 237 1.73 -20.48 3.63
CA ALA A 237 0.65 -20.37 4.61
C ALA A 237 1.11 -20.47 6.09
N THR A 238 2.26 -21.13 6.36
CA THR A 238 2.79 -21.28 7.72
C THR A 238 3.44 -19.99 8.23
N SER A 239 4.19 -19.30 7.36
CA SER A 239 4.85 -18.04 7.70
C SER A 239 4.02 -16.81 7.35
N GLY A 240 2.98 -16.95 6.52
CA GLY A 240 2.19 -15.85 5.98
C GLY A 240 2.91 -15.03 4.92
N VAL A 241 4.04 -15.50 4.40
CA VAL A 241 4.88 -14.75 3.45
C VAL A 241 4.44 -15.00 2.01
N TRP A 242 4.06 -13.95 1.31
CA TRP A 242 3.86 -13.95 -0.14
C TRP A 242 5.03 -13.23 -0.82
N THR A 243 5.82 -13.96 -1.62
CA THR A 243 6.94 -13.42 -2.41
C THR A 243 6.40 -12.89 -3.75
N VAL A 244 6.21 -11.57 -3.82
CA VAL A 244 5.71 -10.89 -5.03
C VAL A 244 6.82 -10.72 -6.08
N GLY A 245 8.07 -10.49 -5.61
CA GLY A 245 9.24 -10.24 -6.47
C GLY A 245 9.32 -8.78 -6.91
N ASN A 246 9.72 -8.53 -8.16
CA ASN A 246 9.84 -7.16 -8.68
C ASN A 246 8.48 -6.63 -9.11
N LEU A 247 8.20 -5.37 -8.75
CA LEU A 247 6.96 -4.67 -9.07
C LEU A 247 7.28 -3.30 -9.67
N THR A 248 7.13 -3.16 -10.98
CA THR A 248 7.39 -1.90 -11.67
C THR A 248 6.40 -0.82 -11.26
N THR A 249 6.78 0.44 -11.41
CA THR A 249 5.89 1.58 -11.13
C THR A 249 4.57 1.44 -11.89
N GLY A 250 3.45 1.59 -11.17
CA GLY A 250 2.08 1.44 -11.70
C GLY A 250 1.60 -0.02 -11.83
N ALA A 251 2.45 -1.01 -11.58
CA ALA A 251 2.04 -2.41 -11.63
C ALA A 251 1.38 -2.84 -10.32
N ASN A 252 0.50 -3.84 -10.40
CA ASN A 252 -0.14 -4.50 -9.27
C ASN A 252 0.02 -6.03 -9.35
N ARG A 253 -0.19 -6.69 -8.20
CA ARG A 253 -0.34 -8.15 -8.06
C ARG A 253 -1.44 -8.43 -7.06
N THR A 254 -2.14 -9.55 -7.28
CA THR A 254 -3.26 -10.00 -6.44
C THR A 254 -2.97 -11.40 -5.93
N LEU A 255 -3.30 -11.65 -4.66
CA LEU A 255 -3.33 -12.96 -4.03
C LEU A 255 -4.71 -13.22 -3.46
N ASN A 256 -5.28 -14.40 -3.73
CA ASN A 256 -6.48 -14.90 -3.07
C ASN A 256 -6.12 -16.05 -2.15
N ILE A 257 -6.53 -15.94 -0.88
CA ILE A 257 -6.37 -16.98 0.14
C ILE A 257 -7.76 -17.47 0.54
N THR A 258 -8.01 -18.77 0.36
CA THR A 258 -9.21 -19.45 0.84
C THR A 258 -8.96 -20.03 2.22
N ALA A 259 -9.87 -19.78 3.16
CA ALA A 259 -9.76 -20.26 4.54
C ALA A 259 -11.11 -20.69 5.09
N THR A 260 -11.12 -21.72 5.94
CA THR A 260 -12.29 -22.13 6.72
C THR A 260 -12.40 -21.29 7.99
N VAL A 261 -13.62 -20.87 8.33
CA VAL A 261 -13.92 -20.09 9.54
C VAL A 261 -14.04 -21.02 10.74
N ASN A 262 -13.18 -20.83 11.75
CA ASN A 262 -13.20 -21.58 12.99
C ASN A 262 -14.31 -21.08 13.93
N ALA A 263 -14.71 -21.92 14.90
CA ALA A 263 -15.74 -21.57 15.87
C ALA A 263 -15.32 -20.45 16.85
N THR A 264 -14.02 -20.32 17.09
CA THR A 264 -13.43 -19.34 18.01
C THR A 264 -12.09 -18.86 17.45
N GLY A 265 -11.64 -17.69 17.87
CA GLY A 265 -10.34 -17.16 17.52
C GLY A 265 -10.37 -15.65 17.27
N ASN A 266 -9.25 -15.14 16.77
CA ASN A 266 -9.15 -13.78 16.27
C ASN A 266 -9.51 -13.78 14.78
N TYR A 267 -10.42 -12.88 14.39
CA TYR A 267 -10.91 -12.77 13.01
C TYR A 267 -10.40 -11.51 12.29
N LEU A 268 -9.51 -10.72 12.93
CA LEU A 268 -8.84 -9.60 12.28
C LEU A 268 -7.62 -10.13 11.51
N ASN A 269 -7.68 -10.09 10.18
CA ASN A 269 -6.60 -10.48 9.29
C ASN A 269 -5.93 -9.26 8.66
N ARG A 270 -4.58 -9.21 8.73
CA ARG A 270 -3.77 -8.06 8.33
C ARG A 270 -2.70 -8.46 7.32
N ALA A 271 -2.54 -7.64 6.28
CA ALA A 271 -1.48 -7.76 5.28
C ALA A 271 -0.57 -6.51 5.32
N THR A 272 0.75 -6.71 5.18
CA THR A 272 1.74 -5.62 5.16
C THR A 272 2.79 -5.89 4.09
N ALA A 273 3.02 -4.91 3.19
CA ALA A 273 4.03 -4.98 2.13
C ALA A 273 5.35 -4.30 2.53
N THR A 274 6.45 -4.85 2.03
CA THR A 274 7.80 -4.29 2.14
C THR A 274 8.59 -4.50 0.85
N SER A 275 9.62 -3.69 0.60
CA SER A 275 10.58 -3.83 -0.50
C SER A 275 11.98 -3.45 -0.06
N THR A 276 12.97 -3.56 -0.96
CA THR A 276 14.34 -3.12 -0.71
C THR A 276 14.45 -1.60 -0.70
N GLU A 277 13.74 -0.91 -1.58
CA GLU A 277 13.77 0.54 -1.73
C GLU A 277 13.02 1.23 -0.59
N THR A 278 13.40 2.49 -0.34
CA THR A 278 12.66 3.34 0.62
C THR A 278 11.25 3.58 0.10
N ASP A 279 10.27 3.32 0.96
CA ASP A 279 8.87 3.67 0.70
C ASP A 279 8.58 5.09 1.19
N GLY A 280 7.94 5.88 0.33
CA GLY A 280 7.61 7.28 0.61
C GLY A 280 6.37 7.47 1.48
N ASN A 281 5.52 6.44 1.61
CA ASN A 281 4.27 6.48 2.37
C ASN A 281 4.00 5.14 3.06
N LEU A 282 4.52 4.95 4.25
CA LEU A 282 4.35 3.71 5.02
C LEU A 282 2.93 3.46 5.54
N VAL A 283 2.03 4.45 5.44
CA VAL A 283 0.66 4.33 5.99
C VAL A 283 -0.19 3.37 5.16
N ASP A 284 -0.02 3.36 3.85
CA ASP A 284 -0.78 2.51 2.91
C ASP A 284 -0.11 1.14 2.64
N ASN A 285 1.07 0.87 3.21
CA ASN A 285 1.73 -0.44 3.14
C ASN A 285 0.96 -1.53 3.90
N THR A 286 -0.03 -1.17 4.71
CA THR A 286 -0.77 -2.10 5.55
C THR A 286 -2.28 -1.96 5.33
N SER A 287 -2.95 -3.11 5.24
CA SER A 287 -4.42 -3.19 5.18
C SER A 287 -4.92 -4.34 6.02
N GLU A 288 -6.07 -4.17 6.65
CA GLU A 288 -6.69 -5.17 7.50
C GLU A 288 -8.19 -5.29 7.24
N VAL A 289 -8.73 -6.48 7.49
CA VAL A 289 -10.16 -6.76 7.40
C VAL A 289 -10.55 -7.75 8.48
N SER A 290 -11.74 -7.60 9.03
CA SER A 290 -12.32 -8.50 10.05
C SER A 290 -13.64 -9.08 9.58
N SER A 291 -13.99 -10.27 10.10
CA SER A 291 -15.35 -10.81 9.99
C SER A 291 -15.98 -10.98 11.38
N THR A 292 -17.32 -11.14 11.38
CA THR A 292 -18.11 -11.48 12.55
C THR A 292 -18.84 -12.80 12.25
N PRO A 293 -18.23 -13.96 12.52
CA PRO A 293 -18.84 -15.24 12.20
C PRO A 293 -20.15 -15.48 12.97
N ARG A 294 -21.12 -16.09 12.27
CA ARG A 294 -22.34 -16.58 12.88
C ARG A 294 -22.14 -18.02 13.37
N ALA A 295 -22.40 -18.26 14.63
CA ALA A 295 -22.35 -19.60 15.20
C ALA A 295 -23.42 -20.49 14.61
N ILE A 296 -23.05 -21.72 14.22
CA ILE A 296 -23.93 -22.72 13.60
C ILE A 296 -23.94 -23.97 14.50
N ALA A 297 -25.14 -24.43 14.89
CA ALA A 297 -25.36 -25.74 15.50
C ALA A 297 -26.13 -26.65 14.53
N ASP A 298 -25.95 -27.94 14.64
CA ASP A 298 -26.73 -28.98 13.91
C ASP A 298 -27.23 -29.97 14.95
N LEU A 299 -28.46 -29.75 15.41
CA LEU A 299 -29.07 -30.53 16.50
C LEU A 299 -29.90 -31.66 15.92
N SER A 300 -29.47 -32.88 16.11
CA SER A 300 -30.21 -34.08 15.73
C SER A 300 -30.76 -34.82 16.96
N LEU A 301 -31.91 -35.48 16.78
CA LEU A 301 -32.61 -36.19 17.86
C LEU A 301 -32.89 -37.62 17.48
N VAL A 302 -32.57 -38.55 18.35
CA VAL A 302 -32.94 -39.96 18.24
C VAL A 302 -33.75 -40.39 19.43
N LYS A 303 -34.94 -40.96 19.18
CA LYS A 303 -35.80 -41.50 20.21
C LYS A 303 -36.08 -42.98 19.98
N THR A 304 -35.99 -43.80 21.01
CA THR A 304 -36.23 -45.25 20.96
C THR A 304 -37.11 -45.71 22.13
N ALA A 305 -37.90 -46.74 21.91
CA ALA A 305 -38.55 -47.49 22.99
C ALA A 305 -37.75 -48.76 23.27
N VAL A 306 -37.39 -48.99 24.54
CA VAL A 306 -36.62 -50.19 24.96
C VAL A 306 -37.42 -51.49 24.69
N ASN A 307 -38.73 -51.46 24.99
CA ASN A 307 -39.67 -52.52 24.65
C ASN A 307 -40.75 -51.93 23.77
N PRO A 308 -40.84 -52.28 22.46
CA PRO A 308 -41.85 -51.73 21.57
C PRO A 308 -43.21 -52.41 21.72
N ALA A 309 -43.36 -53.54 22.48
CA ALA A 309 -44.59 -54.28 22.67
C ALA A 309 -44.82 -54.70 24.15
N PRO A 310 -44.93 -53.72 25.08
CA PRO A 310 -45.16 -53.97 26.47
C PRO A 310 -46.65 -54.38 26.70
N ASN A 311 -46.91 -55.12 27.77
CA ASN A 311 -48.30 -55.40 28.19
C ASN A 311 -48.96 -54.14 28.73
N VAL A 312 -50.29 -54.01 28.56
CA VAL A 312 -51.05 -52.96 29.20
C VAL A 312 -50.87 -53.03 30.73
N GLY A 313 -50.53 -51.89 31.34
CA GLY A 313 -50.22 -51.79 32.75
C GLY A 313 -48.74 -51.96 33.13
N GLU A 314 -47.88 -52.38 32.18
CA GLU A 314 -46.42 -52.39 32.35
C GLU A 314 -45.83 -51.01 32.04
N ASN A 315 -44.51 -50.89 32.32
CA ASN A 315 -43.74 -49.67 32.00
C ASN A 315 -43.11 -49.75 30.61
N ALA A 316 -43.35 -48.74 29.78
CA ALA A 316 -42.53 -48.44 28.64
C ALA A 316 -41.41 -47.49 29.03
N VAL A 317 -40.22 -47.72 28.47
CA VAL A 317 -39.03 -46.88 28.69
C VAL A 317 -38.61 -46.28 27.35
N PHE A 318 -38.53 -44.95 27.31
CA PHE A 318 -38.10 -44.20 26.17
C PHE A 318 -36.71 -43.61 26.45
N ASN A 319 -35.78 -43.83 25.52
CA ASN A 319 -34.46 -43.17 25.51
C ASN A 319 -34.48 -42.10 24.38
N ILE A 320 -34.17 -40.86 24.76
CA ILE A 320 -34.08 -39.69 23.89
C ILE A 320 -32.65 -39.18 23.94
N VAL A 321 -32.01 -39.08 22.80
CA VAL A 321 -30.63 -38.57 22.66
C VAL A 321 -30.66 -37.39 21.72
N VAL A 322 -30.20 -36.22 22.19
CA VAL A 322 -29.94 -35.03 21.36
C VAL A 322 -28.44 -34.93 21.14
N THR A 323 -28.02 -34.72 19.91
CA THR A 323 -26.62 -34.57 19.50
C THR A 323 -26.42 -33.25 18.77
N ASN A 324 -25.34 -32.53 19.09
CA ASN A 324 -24.91 -31.37 18.32
C ASN A 324 -23.80 -31.79 17.36
N ASN A 325 -24.10 -31.90 16.07
CA ASN A 325 -23.14 -32.22 14.97
C ASN A 325 -22.58 -30.96 14.32
N GLY A 326 -23.04 -29.78 14.75
CA GLY A 326 -22.63 -28.49 14.16
C GLY A 326 -21.24 -28.07 14.56
N PRO A 327 -20.65 -27.13 13.83
CA PRO A 327 -19.29 -26.69 14.09
C PRO A 327 -19.15 -25.81 15.35
N SER A 328 -20.26 -25.29 15.89
CA SER A 328 -20.25 -24.46 17.14
C SER A 328 -20.96 -25.16 18.28
N ASP A 329 -20.65 -24.76 19.51
CA ASP A 329 -21.42 -25.14 20.68
C ASP A 329 -22.85 -24.60 20.58
N ALA A 330 -23.83 -25.39 20.98
CA ALA A 330 -25.22 -24.98 21.12
C ALA A 330 -25.50 -24.51 22.53
N THR A 331 -26.29 -23.45 22.71
CA THR A 331 -26.73 -22.92 24.00
C THR A 331 -28.25 -22.83 24.09
N ASN A 332 -28.80 -22.84 25.28
CA ASN A 332 -30.24 -22.83 25.52
C ASN A 332 -31.01 -23.93 24.76
N VAL A 333 -30.37 -25.12 24.62
CA VAL A 333 -30.99 -26.28 24.00
C VAL A 333 -32.16 -26.79 24.83
N VAL A 334 -33.34 -26.86 24.18
CA VAL A 334 -34.58 -27.39 24.77
C VAL A 334 -35.13 -28.45 23.85
N VAL A 335 -35.47 -29.62 24.46
CA VAL A 335 -36.19 -30.70 23.78
C VAL A 335 -37.58 -30.81 24.42
N THR A 336 -38.62 -30.96 23.62
CA THR A 336 -39.97 -31.25 24.12
C THR A 336 -40.33 -32.68 23.79
N ASP A 337 -40.66 -33.45 24.86
CA ASP A 337 -41.19 -34.80 24.81
C ASP A 337 -42.41 -34.89 25.72
N ARG A 338 -43.59 -34.61 25.17
CA ARG A 338 -44.87 -34.71 25.90
C ARG A 338 -45.47 -36.10 25.69
N LEU A 339 -45.58 -36.89 26.79
CA LEU A 339 -46.21 -38.21 26.71
C LEU A 339 -47.65 -38.09 26.14
N PRO A 340 -47.99 -38.87 25.10
CA PRO A 340 -49.33 -38.93 24.56
C PRO A 340 -50.31 -39.67 25.50
N SER A 341 -51.62 -39.60 25.16
CA SER A 341 -52.71 -40.07 26.03
C SER A 341 -52.72 -41.56 26.36
N GLY A 342 -51.91 -42.38 25.69
CA GLY A 342 -51.73 -43.83 25.99
C GLY A 342 -50.78 -44.12 27.14
N TYR A 343 -50.24 -43.09 27.80
CA TYR A 343 -49.26 -43.25 28.88
C TYR A 343 -49.59 -42.39 30.11
N SER A 344 -49.16 -42.87 31.26
CA SER A 344 -49.04 -42.04 32.47
C SER A 344 -47.56 -41.98 32.91
N PHE A 345 -47.08 -40.79 33.26
CA PHE A 345 -45.69 -40.55 33.70
C PHE A 345 -45.37 -41.32 34.98
N VAL A 346 -44.21 -41.97 35.06
CA VAL A 346 -43.70 -42.66 36.23
C VAL A 346 -42.45 -41.98 36.77
N SER A 347 -41.41 -41.83 35.93
CA SER A 347 -40.17 -41.21 36.31
C SER A 347 -39.37 -40.75 35.06
N ALA A 348 -38.40 -39.87 35.27
CA ALA A 348 -37.41 -39.50 34.25
C ALA A 348 -36.05 -39.35 34.92
N SER A 349 -35.00 -39.61 34.13
CA SER A 349 -33.61 -39.41 34.55
C SER A 349 -32.78 -38.87 33.41
N THR A 350 -31.92 -37.89 33.71
CA THR A 350 -30.96 -37.30 32.78
C THR A 350 -29.70 -36.91 33.53
N LEU A 351 -28.54 -36.91 32.83
CA LEU A 351 -27.27 -36.41 33.36
C LEU A 351 -27.02 -34.95 32.94
N ALA A 352 -27.85 -34.40 32.04
CA ALA A 352 -27.73 -33.03 31.54
C ALA A 352 -29.07 -32.31 31.67
N GLY A 353 -29.07 -31.20 32.40
CA GLY A 353 -30.22 -30.33 32.53
C GLY A 353 -31.36 -30.91 33.40
N THR A 354 -32.62 -30.50 33.11
CA THR A 354 -33.82 -30.88 33.89
C THR A 354 -35.00 -31.14 32.97
N TYR A 355 -35.78 -32.19 33.29
CA TYR A 355 -37.04 -32.54 32.62
C TYR A 355 -38.26 -32.19 33.47
N ASN A 356 -39.24 -31.53 32.87
CA ASN A 356 -40.53 -31.23 33.48
C ASN A 356 -41.63 -32.09 32.86
N SER A 357 -42.14 -33.09 33.60
CA SER A 357 -43.15 -34.05 33.13
C SER A 357 -44.52 -33.41 32.78
N ASN A 358 -44.87 -32.26 33.34
CA ASN A 358 -46.13 -31.57 33.07
C ASN A 358 -46.13 -30.87 31.72
N SER A 359 -45.02 -30.23 31.37
CA SER A 359 -44.82 -29.55 30.08
C SER A 359 -44.24 -30.45 28.99
N GLY A 360 -43.55 -31.53 29.38
CA GLY A 360 -42.72 -32.35 28.50
C GLY A 360 -41.42 -31.71 28.11
N GLY A 361 -41.07 -30.57 28.69
CA GLY A 361 -39.85 -29.83 28.36
C GLY A 361 -38.61 -30.37 29.07
N TRP A 362 -37.58 -30.69 28.31
CA TRP A 362 -36.22 -31.00 28.79
C TRP A 362 -35.29 -29.85 28.46
N SER A 363 -34.95 -29.06 29.48
CA SER A 363 -33.95 -27.99 29.36
C SER A 363 -32.56 -28.63 29.47
N VAL A 364 -31.93 -28.90 28.31
CA VAL A 364 -30.59 -29.49 28.20
C VAL A 364 -29.51 -28.49 28.64
N GLY A 365 -29.69 -27.20 28.23
CA GLY A 365 -28.71 -26.14 28.45
C GLY A 365 -27.68 -26.05 27.35
N SER A 366 -26.38 -26.06 27.68
CA SER A 366 -25.32 -26.02 26.70
C SER A 366 -24.92 -27.43 26.23
N LEU A 367 -24.73 -27.59 24.93
CA LEU A 367 -24.30 -28.82 24.27
C LEU A 367 -23.13 -28.52 23.34
N ALA A 368 -21.92 -28.95 23.76
CA ALA A 368 -20.71 -28.68 22.96
C ALA A 368 -20.78 -29.37 21.61
N ASN A 369 -20.04 -28.81 20.63
CA ASN A 369 -19.87 -29.41 19.31
C ASN A 369 -19.38 -30.89 19.43
N GLY A 370 -20.02 -31.81 18.70
CA GLY A 370 -19.75 -33.24 18.74
C GLY A 370 -20.25 -33.96 19.98
N SER A 371 -20.91 -33.30 20.93
CA SER A 371 -21.42 -33.88 22.15
C SER A 371 -22.90 -34.26 22.09
N SER A 372 -23.30 -35.20 22.94
CA SER A 372 -24.68 -35.67 23.10
C SER A 372 -25.15 -35.59 24.53
N ALA A 373 -26.46 -35.37 24.70
CA ALA A 373 -27.16 -35.51 25.98
C ALA A 373 -28.29 -36.54 25.87
N ALA A 374 -28.57 -37.24 26.97
CA ALA A 374 -29.57 -38.28 27.04
C ALA A 374 -30.61 -38.06 28.16
N LEU A 375 -31.86 -38.33 27.83
CA LEU A 375 -33.01 -38.36 28.72
C LEU A 375 -33.68 -39.74 28.66
N THR A 376 -33.93 -40.37 29.76
CA THR A 376 -34.75 -41.59 29.86
C THR A 376 -36.04 -41.25 30.53
N ILE A 377 -37.21 -41.57 29.88
CA ILE A 377 -38.55 -41.42 30.43
C ILE A 377 -39.16 -42.80 30.64
N THR A 378 -39.61 -43.08 31.86
CA THR A 378 -40.41 -44.25 32.16
C THR A 378 -41.87 -43.86 32.28
N ALA A 379 -42.77 -44.56 31.58
CA ALA A 379 -44.18 -44.27 31.53
C ALA A 379 -45.00 -45.59 31.59
N ARG A 380 -46.07 -45.62 32.37
CA ARG A 380 -46.97 -46.75 32.44
C ARG A 380 -47.92 -46.77 31.23
N VAL A 381 -48.02 -47.88 30.55
CA VAL A 381 -48.91 -48.09 29.38
C VAL A 381 -50.36 -48.21 29.82
N LEU A 382 -51.24 -47.38 29.28
CA LEU A 382 -52.67 -47.40 29.54
C LEU A 382 -53.39 -48.31 28.53
N GLY A 383 -54.61 -48.72 28.86
CA GLY A 383 -55.38 -49.64 28.01
C GLY A 383 -55.92 -49.00 26.71
N THR A 384 -55.94 -47.69 26.64
CA THR A 384 -56.42 -46.95 25.46
C THR A 384 -55.66 -45.63 25.35
N GLY A 385 -55.58 -45.07 24.13
CA GLY A 385 -54.95 -43.78 23.86
C GLY A 385 -54.06 -43.79 22.63
N ASN A 386 -53.36 -42.70 22.42
CA ASN A 386 -52.32 -42.58 21.40
C ASN A 386 -50.98 -43.06 21.98
N TYR A 387 -50.28 -43.93 21.26
CA TYR A 387 -49.02 -44.52 21.68
C TYR A 387 -47.82 -44.03 20.87
N ASN A 388 -48.03 -43.09 19.91
CA ASN A 388 -46.96 -42.47 19.17
C ASN A 388 -46.34 -41.33 20.02
N ASN A 389 -45.16 -41.60 20.57
CA ASN A 389 -44.47 -40.59 21.41
C ASN A 389 -43.41 -39.89 20.56
N VAL A 390 -43.59 -38.55 20.39
CA VAL A 390 -42.72 -37.68 19.59
C VAL A 390 -41.89 -36.82 20.49
N ALA A 391 -40.61 -36.68 20.16
CA ALA A 391 -39.72 -35.70 20.77
C ALA A 391 -39.15 -34.78 19.66
N GLU A 392 -38.96 -33.49 19.97
CA GLU A 392 -38.49 -32.48 19.05
C GLU A 392 -37.61 -31.48 19.78
N VAL A 393 -36.53 -31.00 19.12
CA VAL A 393 -35.80 -29.84 19.62
C VAL A 393 -36.67 -28.61 19.42
N THR A 394 -36.99 -27.90 20.49
CA THR A 394 -37.92 -26.76 20.47
C THR A 394 -37.22 -25.42 20.76
N GLY A 395 -35.90 -25.44 21.03
CA GLY A 395 -35.12 -24.22 21.24
C GLY A 395 -33.64 -24.43 21.15
N SER A 396 -32.96 -23.44 20.58
CA SER A 396 -31.51 -23.25 20.56
C SER A 396 -31.24 -21.79 20.20
N ASP A 397 -30.14 -21.20 20.73
CA ASP A 397 -29.71 -19.85 20.32
C ASP A 397 -29.00 -19.84 18.98
N GLN A 398 -28.39 -20.95 18.59
CA GLN A 398 -27.66 -21.04 17.32
C GLN A 398 -28.58 -21.42 16.20
N PHE A 399 -28.28 -20.91 15.01
CA PHE A 399 -28.96 -21.28 13.79
C PHE A 399 -28.60 -22.73 13.42
N ASP A 400 -29.63 -23.52 13.10
CA ASP A 400 -29.50 -24.87 12.58
C ASP A 400 -29.85 -24.83 11.09
N PRO A 401 -28.91 -25.20 10.18
CA PRO A 401 -29.14 -25.02 8.75
C PRO A 401 -30.07 -26.07 8.12
N ASN A 402 -30.34 -27.20 8.81
CA ASN A 402 -31.10 -28.31 8.27
C ASN A 402 -32.39 -28.63 9.06
N SER A 403 -32.66 -27.89 10.13
CA SER A 403 -33.88 -28.00 10.92
C SER A 403 -34.35 -26.67 11.52
N THR A 404 -35.62 -26.59 11.87
CA THR A 404 -36.21 -25.41 12.53
C THR A 404 -36.86 -25.82 13.84
N PRO A 405 -36.31 -25.42 14.97
CA PRO A 405 -36.80 -25.82 16.28
C PRO A 405 -38.28 -25.54 16.47
N GLY A 406 -39.06 -26.56 16.91
CA GLY A 406 -40.46 -26.44 17.30
C GLY A 406 -41.47 -26.27 16.14
N ASN A 407 -41.12 -26.61 14.90
CA ASN A 407 -41.99 -26.53 13.74
C ASN A 407 -42.82 -27.81 13.47
N ASN A 408 -42.59 -28.87 14.27
CA ASN A 408 -43.29 -30.17 14.18
C ASN A 408 -43.16 -30.83 12.77
N ASN A 409 -42.00 -30.73 12.14
CA ASN A 409 -41.71 -31.30 10.83
C ASN A 409 -41.01 -32.65 10.95
N PRO A 410 -41.69 -33.80 10.70
CA PRO A 410 -41.09 -35.14 10.86
C PRO A 410 -40.00 -35.48 9.82
N LEU A 411 -39.77 -34.61 8.85
CA LEU A 411 -38.73 -34.78 7.82
C LEU A 411 -37.39 -34.17 8.23
N GLU A 412 -37.34 -33.38 9.31
CA GLU A 412 -36.15 -32.79 9.86
C GLU A 412 -35.46 -33.73 10.86
N ASN A 413 -34.15 -33.57 11.08
CA ASN A 413 -33.35 -34.44 11.94
C ASN A 413 -33.49 -34.10 13.45
N ASP A 414 -34.12 -32.97 13.79
CA ASP A 414 -34.38 -32.51 15.15
C ASP A 414 -35.67 -33.05 15.77
N GLN A 415 -36.39 -33.90 15.03
CA GLN A 415 -37.58 -34.62 15.51
C GLN A 415 -37.43 -36.13 15.38
N SER A 416 -37.93 -36.88 16.38
CA SER A 416 -37.92 -38.33 16.33
C SER A 416 -39.13 -38.92 17.06
N THR A 417 -39.64 -40.03 16.54
CA THR A 417 -40.84 -40.71 17.07
C THR A 417 -40.53 -42.16 17.49
N ALA A 418 -40.99 -42.53 18.64
CA ALA A 418 -41.00 -43.92 19.09
C ALA A 418 -42.46 -44.43 19.15
N ILE A 419 -42.73 -45.52 18.46
CA ILE A 419 -44.04 -46.17 18.43
C ILE A 419 -44.00 -47.41 19.33
N VAL A 420 -45.02 -47.53 20.20
CA VAL A 420 -45.24 -48.72 21.01
C VAL A 420 -46.55 -49.34 20.63
N THR A 421 -46.61 -50.65 20.53
CA THR A 421 -47.82 -51.43 20.23
C THR A 421 -48.17 -52.28 21.47
N PRO A 422 -49.00 -51.79 22.39
CA PRO A 422 -49.31 -52.51 23.61
C PRO A 422 -50.02 -53.84 23.35
N VAL A 423 -49.67 -54.82 24.15
CA VAL A 423 -50.31 -56.16 24.13
C VAL A 423 -51.37 -56.21 25.24
N ASN A 424 -52.62 -56.58 24.90
CA ASN A 424 -53.67 -56.80 25.84
C ASN A 424 -53.62 -58.26 26.29
N GLU A 425 -53.38 -58.50 27.58
CA GLU A 425 -53.53 -59.82 28.21
C GLU A 425 -54.95 -60.00 28.71
N SER A 426 -55.65 -61.03 28.30
CA SER A 426 -56.91 -61.47 28.86
C SER A 426 -56.72 -62.69 29.77
N ASN A 427 -57.03 -62.56 31.04
CA ASN A 427 -57.04 -63.70 31.96
C ASN A 427 -58.45 -64.28 31.96
N LEU A 428 -58.64 -65.30 31.10
CA LEU A 428 -59.90 -66.03 31.03
C LEU A 428 -59.91 -67.13 32.14
N VAL A 429 -60.71 -66.90 33.23
CA VAL A 429 -60.97 -67.88 34.25
C VAL A 429 -62.25 -68.60 33.86
N THR A 430 -62.18 -69.90 33.57
CA THR A 430 -63.36 -70.77 33.45
C THR A 430 -63.78 -71.28 34.82
N VAL A 431 -64.95 -70.84 35.33
CA VAL A 431 -65.59 -71.41 36.52
C VAL A 431 -66.50 -72.50 36.02
N LYS A 432 -66.20 -73.74 36.43
CA LYS A 432 -67.07 -74.89 36.19
C LYS A 432 -68.14 -74.91 37.28
N THR A 433 -69.38 -74.66 36.95
CA THR A 433 -70.52 -74.85 37.83
C THR A 433 -70.97 -76.31 37.92
#